data_fd8b8852dab44ad23efcb7c9ffc0b4cb
#
_entry.id   fd8b8852dab44ad23efcb7c9ffc0b4cb
#
_cell.length_a   1.000
_cell.length_b   1.000
_cell.length_c   1.000
_cell.angle_alpha   90.00
_cell.angle_beta   90.00
_cell.angle_gamma   90.00
#
_symmetry.space_group_name_H-M   'P 1'
#
loop_
_entity.id
_entity.type
_entity.pdbx_description
1 polymer ?
#
loop_
_entity_poly.entity_id
_entity_poly.type
_entity_poly.pdbx_seq_one_letter_code
_entity_poly.pdbx_strand_id
1 'polypeptide(L)'
;MFLHVVDVQQRVLTVSRKSERLVNLTIALLATKRYLTKSEIFRTVEGYEGAPEAMERMFERDKDDLRSLGIAIELGTFDPLFEDEAGYRITPSSYQLDLGELDGTDIALLSLAASAWSGAALERESTSALIKLSSMGIESDSEALSLLTPLVSVTSENFALITD
;
A
#
# COMPACT_ATOMS: atom_id res chain seq x y z
N MET A 1 -28.60 -18.04 -7.25
CA MET A 1 -27.22 -18.53 -7.28
C MET A 1 -26.25 -17.51 -7.91
N PHE A 2 -26.71 -16.54 -8.70
CA PHE A 2 -25.88 -15.50 -9.32
C PHE A 2 -25.46 -14.34 -8.39
N LEU A 3 -26.23 -14.06 -7.34
CA LEU A 3 -25.96 -12.96 -6.40
C LEU A 3 -24.73 -13.19 -5.51
N HIS A 4 -24.33 -14.44 -5.27
CA HIS A 4 -23.20 -14.76 -4.40
C HIS A 4 -21.83 -14.57 -5.06
N VAL A 5 -21.78 -14.78 -6.39
CA VAL A 5 -20.54 -14.63 -7.18
C VAL A 5 -20.16 -13.15 -7.35
N VAL A 6 -21.15 -12.27 -7.54
CA VAL A 6 -20.94 -10.82 -7.70
C VAL A 6 -20.41 -10.20 -6.40
N ASP A 7 -20.87 -10.68 -5.23
CA ASP A 7 -20.44 -10.15 -3.92
C ASP A 7 -18.96 -10.49 -3.61
N VAL A 8 -18.51 -11.69 -3.99
CA VAL A 8 -17.12 -12.11 -3.80
C VAL A 8 -16.16 -11.30 -4.68
N GLN A 9 -16.54 -11.09 -5.94
CA GLN A 9 -15.71 -10.34 -6.91
C GLN A 9 -15.60 -8.87 -6.54
N GLN A 10 -16.67 -8.27 -6.01
CA GLN A 10 -16.70 -6.90 -5.54
C GLN A 10 -15.85 -6.71 -4.26
N ARG A 11 -15.78 -7.71 -3.38
CA ARG A 11 -14.92 -7.70 -2.18
C ARG A 11 -13.43 -7.74 -2.53
N VAL A 12 -13.02 -8.56 -3.49
CA VAL A 12 -11.62 -8.66 -3.93
C VAL A 12 -11.15 -7.34 -4.56
N LEU A 13 -11.95 -6.76 -5.44
CA LEU A 13 -11.64 -5.45 -6.06
C LEU A 13 -11.59 -4.32 -5.02
N THR A 14 -12.46 -4.36 -3.99
CA THR A 14 -12.48 -3.35 -2.93
C THR A 14 -11.23 -3.43 -2.05
N VAL A 15 -10.76 -4.63 -1.72
CA VAL A 15 -9.51 -4.82 -0.95
C VAL A 15 -8.31 -4.32 -1.74
N SER A 16 -8.20 -4.65 -3.04
CA SER A 16 -7.12 -4.17 -3.91
C SER A 16 -7.09 -2.64 -4.01
N ARG A 17 -8.23 -2.00 -4.29
CA ARG A 17 -8.34 -0.53 -4.36
C ARG A 17 -7.96 0.17 -3.05
N LYS A 18 -8.32 -0.42 -1.91
CA LYS A 18 -7.91 0.11 -0.61
C LYS A 18 -6.40 0.04 -0.44
N SER A 19 -5.78 -1.08 -0.78
CA SER A 19 -4.33 -1.26 -0.67
C SER A 19 -3.58 -0.29 -1.58
N GLU A 20 -4.01 -0.14 -2.82
CA GLU A 20 -3.45 0.81 -3.77
C GLU A 20 -3.55 2.26 -3.22
N ARG A 21 -4.70 2.65 -2.71
CA ARG A 21 -4.90 3.98 -2.11
C ARG A 21 -3.99 4.21 -0.91
N LEU A 22 -3.83 3.23 -0.01
CA LEU A 22 -2.94 3.33 1.14
C LEU A 22 -1.48 3.53 0.73
N VAL A 23 -1.02 2.80 -0.28
CA VAL A 23 0.34 2.97 -0.82
C VAL A 23 0.50 4.33 -1.48
N ASN A 24 -0.47 4.75 -2.31
CA ASN A 24 -0.45 6.06 -2.98
C ASN A 24 -0.44 7.20 -1.96
N LEU A 25 -1.24 7.11 -0.89
CA LEU A 25 -1.26 8.06 0.21
C LEU A 25 0.11 8.12 0.91
N THR A 26 0.69 6.98 1.22
CA THR A 26 2.00 6.90 1.87
C THR A 26 3.09 7.55 1.00
N ILE A 27 3.11 7.24 -0.29
CA ILE A 27 4.07 7.83 -1.23
C ILE A 27 3.88 9.34 -1.31
N ALA A 28 2.65 9.83 -1.44
CA ALA A 28 2.37 11.26 -1.52
C ALA A 28 2.84 12.01 -0.27
N LEU A 29 2.58 11.46 0.92
CA LEU A 29 2.97 12.07 2.19
C LEU A 29 4.48 12.00 2.47
N LEU A 30 5.18 10.98 1.94
CA LEU A 30 6.65 10.86 2.04
C LEU A 30 7.39 11.75 1.06
N ALA A 31 6.87 11.88 -0.18
CA ALA A 31 7.53 12.62 -1.25
C ALA A 31 7.50 14.14 -1.03
N THR A 32 6.57 14.64 -0.23
CA THR A 32 6.43 16.06 0.02
C THR A 32 7.39 16.56 1.08
N LYS A 33 7.92 17.79 0.87
CA LYS A 33 8.72 18.52 1.88
C LYS A 33 7.86 19.41 2.78
N ARG A 34 6.60 19.61 2.42
CA ARG A 34 5.62 20.43 3.14
C ARG A 34 4.45 19.59 3.60
N TYR A 35 3.61 20.11 4.44
CA TYR A 35 2.35 19.47 4.79
C TYR A 35 1.38 19.55 3.59
N LEU A 36 0.63 18.48 3.33
CA LEU A 36 -0.45 18.44 2.34
C LEU A 36 -1.79 18.60 3.06
N THR A 37 -2.62 19.51 2.58
CA THR A 37 -4.01 19.65 3.06
C THR A 37 -4.88 18.46 2.62
N LYS A 38 -6.03 18.25 3.26
CA LYS A 38 -6.99 17.22 2.82
C LYS A 38 -7.43 17.44 1.37
N SER A 39 -7.69 18.69 0.99
CA SER A 39 -8.08 19.05 -0.37
C SER A 39 -7.01 18.71 -1.40
N GLU A 40 -5.73 18.90 -1.08
CA GLU A 40 -4.64 18.49 -1.94
C GLU A 40 -4.52 16.97 -2.04
N ILE A 41 -4.64 16.26 -0.91
CA ILE A 41 -4.60 14.79 -0.88
C ILE A 41 -5.72 14.21 -1.75
N PHE A 42 -6.96 14.67 -1.59
CA PHE A 42 -8.10 14.15 -2.36
C PHE A 42 -8.00 14.43 -3.87
N ARG A 43 -7.26 15.46 -4.25
CA ARG A 43 -7.03 15.80 -5.66
C ARG A 43 -5.87 15.00 -6.28
N THR A 44 -4.84 14.64 -5.49
CA THR A 44 -3.59 14.08 -6.01
C THR A 44 -3.43 12.59 -5.77
N VAL A 45 -4.09 12.06 -4.75
CA VAL A 45 -4.01 10.64 -4.40
C VAL A 45 -5.19 9.90 -5.02
N GLU A 46 -4.90 8.96 -5.92
CA GLU A 46 -5.94 8.14 -6.53
C GLU A 46 -6.68 7.28 -5.51
N GLY A 47 -7.97 7.09 -5.73
CA GLY A 47 -8.84 6.26 -4.90
C GLY A 47 -9.68 7.02 -3.88
N TYR A 48 -9.54 8.35 -3.77
CA TYR A 48 -10.48 9.20 -3.04
C TYR A 48 -11.54 9.73 -4.02
N GLU A 49 -12.65 9.02 -4.10
CA GLU A 49 -13.75 9.32 -5.01
C GLU A 49 -15.09 9.37 -4.26
N GLY A 50 -16.03 10.17 -4.78
CA GLY A 50 -17.38 10.28 -4.24
C GLY A 50 -17.68 11.60 -3.54
N ALA A 51 -18.69 11.60 -2.66
CA ALA A 51 -19.08 12.78 -1.91
C ALA A 51 -17.99 13.20 -0.91
N PRO A 52 -17.81 14.51 -0.64
CA PRO A 52 -16.78 15.02 0.28
C PRO A 52 -16.75 14.31 1.63
N GLU A 53 -17.89 14.08 2.24
CA GLU A 53 -18.00 13.42 3.54
C GLU A 53 -17.59 11.93 3.47
N ALA A 54 -17.76 11.29 2.31
CA ALA A 54 -17.31 9.91 2.10
C ALA A 54 -15.80 9.85 1.97
N MET A 55 -15.19 10.78 1.23
CA MET A 55 -13.74 10.90 1.09
C MET A 55 -13.08 11.19 2.44
N GLU A 56 -13.66 12.09 3.26
CA GLU A 56 -13.16 12.35 4.60
C GLU A 56 -13.20 11.10 5.48
N ARG A 57 -14.30 10.37 5.50
CA ARG A 57 -14.40 9.11 6.26
C ARG A 57 -13.42 8.05 5.77
N MET A 58 -13.15 7.98 4.47
CA MET A 58 -12.11 7.10 3.91
C MET A 58 -10.74 7.51 4.43
N PHE A 59 -10.40 8.78 4.35
CA PHE A 59 -9.12 9.31 4.79
C PHE A 59 -8.86 9.08 6.28
N GLU A 60 -9.86 9.30 7.14
CA GLU A 60 -9.72 9.03 8.57
C GLU A 60 -9.40 7.54 8.84
N ARG A 61 -10.10 6.60 8.17
CA ARG A 61 -9.81 5.17 8.27
C ARG A 61 -8.43 4.81 7.72
N ASP A 62 -8.05 5.39 6.59
CA ASP A 62 -6.75 5.13 5.98
C ASP A 62 -5.61 5.60 6.89
N LYS A 63 -5.76 6.74 7.58
CA LYS A 63 -4.80 7.18 8.60
C LYS A 63 -4.70 6.19 9.77
N ASP A 64 -5.82 5.65 10.22
CA ASP A 64 -5.83 4.67 11.31
C ASP A 64 -5.20 3.36 10.88
N ASP A 65 -5.46 2.91 9.65
CA ASP A 65 -4.81 1.73 9.06
C ASP A 65 -3.29 1.92 8.97
N LEU A 66 -2.82 3.07 8.46
CA LEU A 66 -1.38 3.37 8.37
C LEU A 66 -0.73 3.44 9.75
N ARG A 67 -1.39 4.03 10.73
CA ARG A 67 -0.91 4.05 12.11
C ARG A 67 -0.81 2.64 12.70
N SER A 68 -1.77 1.78 12.42
CA SER A 68 -1.74 0.38 12.86
C SER A 68 -0.58 -0.42 12.27
N LEU A 69 -0.09 0.00 11.10
CA LEU A 69 1.11 -0.51 10.44
C LEU A 69 2.42 0.14 10.96
N GLY A 70 2.34 1.00 11.98
CA GLY A 70 3.50 1.70 12.53
C GLY A 70 3.93 2.95 11.76
N ILE A 71 3.15 3.40 10.77
CA ILE A 71 3.47 4.58 9.98
C ILE A 71 2.98 5.84 10.70
N ALA A 72 3.91 6.67 11.15
CA ALA A 72 3.60 7.93 11.84
C ALA A 72 3.26 9.04 10.84
N ILE A 73 2.03 9.55 10.90
CA ILE A 73 1.58 10.69 10.11
C ILE A 73 1.61 11.92 11.01
N GLU A 74 2.44 12.89 10.65
CA GLU A 74 2.55 14.17 11.33
C GLU A 74 1.41 15.10 10.88
N LEU A 75 0.87 15.83 11.84
CA LEU A 75 -0.07 16.93 11.64
C LEU A 75 0.65 18.25 11.87
N GLY A 76 0.50 19.19 10.97
CA GLY A 76 1.08 20.51 11.10
C GLY A 76 0.29 21.58 10.34
N THR A 77 0.64 22.82 10.57
CA THR A 77 0.11 23.98 9.85
C THR A 77 1.20 24.62 9.01
N PHE A 78 0.81 25.29 7.92
CA PHE A 78 1.76 25.98 7.05
C PHE A 78 2.35 27.23 7.71
N ASP A 79 1.49 27.98 8.40
CA ASP A 79 1.87 29.17 9.12
C ASP A 79 1.18 29.21 10.49
N PRO A 80 1.95 29.26 11.61
CA PRO A 80 1.37 29.36 12.95
C PRO A 80 0.57 30.66 13.21
N LEU A 81 0.72 31.67 12.34
CA LEU A 81 0.09 33.00 12.47
C LEU A 81 -1.25 33.07 11.74
N PHE A 82 -1.57 32.13 10.88
CA PHE A 82 -2.83 32.03 10.19
C PHE A 82 -3.55 30.73 10.63
N GLU A 83 -4.85 30.79 10.80
CA GLU A 83 -5.70 29.61 11.06
C GLU A 83 -5.84 28.79 9.76
N ASP A 84 -4.71 28.32 9.22
CA ASP A 84 -4.68 27.53 7.99
C ASP A 84 -5.17 26.11 8.24
N GLU A 85 -5.73 25.51 7.19
CA GLU A 85 -6.17 24.12 7.19
C GLU A 85 -5.02 23.20 7.60
N ALA A 86 -5.25 22.32 8.58
CA ALA A 86 -4.24 21.36 9.03
C ALA A 86 -3.76 20.50 7.87
N GLY A 87 -2.45 20.35 7.77
CA GLY A 87 -1.80 19.54 6.76
C GLY A 87 -1.17 18.28 7.35
N TYR A 88 -0.89 17.32 6.48
CA TYR A 88 -0.38 15.99 6.80
C TYR A 88 0.92 15.72 6.09
N ARG A 89 1.83 14.99 6.75
CA ARG A 89 3.12 14.60 6.20
C ARG A 89 3.63 13.34 6.88
N ILE A 90 4.47 12.58 6.19
CA ILE A 90 5.30 11.53 6.78
C ILE A 90 6.75 11.98 6.64
N THR A 91 7.49 12.07 7.74
CA THR A 91 8.93 12.37 7.65
C THR A 91 9.71 11.11 7.31
N PRO A 92 10.70 11.20 6.40
CA PRO A 92 11.53 10.04 6.06
C PRO A 92 12.16 9.37 7.28
N SER A 93 12.56 10.15 8.28
CA SER A 93 13.15 9.63 9.52
C SER A 93 12.17 8.82 10.38
N SER A 94 10.88 9.16 10.35
CA SER A 94 9.84 8.40 11.06
C SER A 94 9.36 7.17 10.30
N TYR A 95 9.71 7.07 9.01
CA TYR A 95 9.39 5.96 8.13
C TYR A 95 10.56 4.97 7.98
N GLN A 96 11.73 5.32 8.49
CA GLN A 96 12.87 4.40 8.48
C GLN A 96 12.56 3.19 9.33
N LEU A 97 12.42 2.06 8.67
CA LEU A 97 12.33 0.76 9.30
C LEU A 97 13.75 0.20 9.40
N ASP A 98 14.23 -0.01 10.61
CA ASP A 98 15.42 -0.82 10.81
C ASP A 98 15.01 -2.28 10.67
N LEU A 99 15.26 -2.82 9.49
CA LEU A 99 14.93 -4.20 9.17
C LEU A 99 15.95 -5.19 9.76
N GLY A 100 17.02 -4.68 10.41
CA GLY A 100 18.12 -5.54 10.81
C GLY A 100 18.76 -6.23 9.60
N GLU A 101 19.28 -7.44 9.81
CA GLU A 101 19.76 -8.28 8.72
C GLU A 101 18.60 -9.12 8.18
N LEU A 102 18.22 -8.90 6.92
CA LEU A 102 17.23 -9.72 6.24
C LEU A 102 17.83 -11.10 5.96
N ASP A 103 17.09 -12.15 6.23
CA ASP A 103 17.45 -13.52 5.90
C ASP A 103 16.73 -14.03 4.63
N GLY A 104 17.05 -15.28 4.23
CA GLY A 104 16.45 -15.90 3.03
C GLY A 104 14.95 -16.08 3.14
N THR A 105 14.42 -16.28 4.37
CA THR A 105 12.99 -16.40 4.63
C THR A 105 12.28 -15.05 4.46
N ASP A 106 12.91 -13.97 4.93
CA ASP A 106 12.39 -12.61 4.74
C ASP A 106 12.29 -12.26 3.25
N ILE A 107 13.30 -12.60 2.46
CA ILE A 107 13.28 -12.39 1.00
C ILE A 107 12.21 -13.25 0.33
N ALA A 108 12.00 -14.49 0.79
CA ALA A 108 10.93 -15.34 0.28
C ALA A 108 9.53 -14.72 0.55
N LEU A 109 9.31 -14.22 1.77
CA LEU A 109 8.06 -13.54 2.14
C LEU A 109 7.84 -12.24 1.36
N LEU A 110 8.89 -11.44 1.17
CA LEU A 110 8.83 -10.22 0.36
C LEU A 110 8.56 -10.54 -1.12
N SER A 111 9.12 -11.63 -1.65
CA SER A 111 8.87 -12.10 -3.00
C SER A 111 7.41 -12.53 -3.18
N LEU A 112 6.86 -13.22 -2.18
CA LEU A 112 5.46 -13.58 -2.15
C LEU A 112 4.54 -12.35 -2.11
N ALA A 113 4.85 -11.39 -1.23
CA ALA A 113 4.10 -10.14 -1.12
C ALA A 113 4.12 -9.35 -2.44
N ALA A 114 5.28 -9.27 -3.11
CA ALA A 114 5.40 -8.60 -4.40
C ALA A 114 4.61 -9.31 -5.51
N SER A 115 4.53 -10.65 -5.49
CA SER A 115 3.76 -11.40 -6.48
C SER A 115 2.25 -11.14 -6.36
N ALA A 116 1.75 -10.75 -5.18
CA ALA A 116 0.36 -10.35 -4.99
C ALA A 116 -0.03 -9.08 -5.78
N TRP A 117 0.97 -8.29 -6.22
CA TRP A 117 0.77 -7.12 -7.08
C TRP A 117 0.83 -7.43 -8.57
N SER A 118 1.04 -8.70 -8.95
CA SER A 118 1.06 -9.11 -10.35
C SER A 118 -0.29 -8.84 -11.01
N GLY A 119 -0.28 -8.14 -12.14
CA GLY A 119 -1.49 -7.67 -12.82
C GLY A 119 -2.17 -6.45 -12.18
N ALA A 120 -1.63 -5.89 -11.10
CA ALA A 120 -2.14 -4.69 -10.42
C ALA A 120 -1.30 -3.44 -10.75
N ALA A 121 -1.76 -2.27 -10.31
CA ALA A 121 -1.16 -0.98 -10.64
C ALA A 121 0.32 -0.83 -10.24
N LEU A 122 0.78 -1.54 -9.20
CA LEU A 122 2.14 -1.47 -8.68
C LEU A 122 3.03 -2.66 -9.05
N GLU A 123 2.70 -3.41 -10.11
CA GLU A 123 3.47 -4.59 -10.55
C GLU A 123 4.93 -4.26 -10.88
N ARG A 124 5.16 -3.17 -11.63
CA ARG A 124 6.52 -2.74 -12.03
C ARG A 124 7.34 -2.31 -10.83
N GLU A 125 6.75 -1.58 -9.91
CA GLU A 125 7.39 -1.07 -8.70
C GLU A 125 7.74 -2.20 -7.76
N SER A 126 6.86 -3.16 -7.56
CA SER A 126 7.10 -4.35 -6.74
C SER A 126 8.20 -5.23 -7.31
N THR A 127 8.20 -5.47 -8.62
CA THR A 127 9.27 -6.20 -9.32
C THR A 127 10.62 -5.47 -9.20
N SER A 128 10.62 -4.16 -9.39
CA SER A 128 11.83 -3.34 -9.25
C SER A 128 12.37 -3.35 -7.82
N ALA A 129 11.50 -3.35 -6.80
CA ALA A 129 11.89 -3.46 -5.41
C ALA A 129 12.55 -4.81 -5.11
N LEU A 130 11.99 -5.92 -5.62
CA LEU A 130 12.58 -7.26 -5.47
C LEU A 130 13.96 -7.36 -6.12
N ILE A 131 14.14 -6.83 -7.32
CA ILE A 131 15.44 -6.82 -8.00
C ILE A 131 16.48 -6.08 -7.13
N LYS A 132 16.11 -4.94 -6.55
CA LYS A 132 16.99 -4.17 -5.65
C LYS A 132 17.36 -4.97 -4.40
N LEU A 133 16.38 -5.62 -3.75
CA LEU A 133 16.62 -6.47 -2.57
C LEU A 133 17.54 -7.64 -2.91
N SER A 134 17.29 -8.34 -4.00
CA SER A 134 18.15 -9.44 -4.47
C SER A 134 19.58 -8.97 -4.79
N SER A 135 19.76 -7.74 -5.28
CA SER A 135 21.07 -7.17 -5.55
C SER A 135 21.89 -6.87 -4.28
N MET A 136 21.29 -6.89 -3.10
CA MET A 136 21.99 -6.76 -1.82
C MET A 136 22.73 -8.06 -1.40
N GLY A 137 22.67 -9.10 -2.22
CA GLY A 137 23.43 -10.34 -2.01
C GLY A 137 22.77 -11.33 -1.06
N ILE A 138 21.49 -11.14 -0.74
CA ILE A 138 20.73 -12.07 0.09
C ILE A 138 20.04 -13.07 -0.85
N GLU A 139 20.39 -14.33 -0.75
CA GLU A 139 19.73 -15.41 -1.51
C GLU A 139 18.39 -15.75 -0.84
N SER A 140 17.34 -15.90 -1.64
CA SER A 140 16.05 -16.35 -1.12
C SER A 140 16.09 -17.81 -0.73
N ASP A 141 15.46 -18.17 0.38
CA ASP A 141 15.30 -19.57 0.78
C ASP A 141 14.32 -20.26 -0.16
N SER A 142 14.86 -21.16 -1.02
CA SER A 142 14.07 -21.91 -1.99
C SER A 142 13.10 -22.90 -1.33
N GLU A 143 13.39 -23.38 -0.12
CA GLU A 143 12.53 -24.26 0.64
C GLU A 143 11.34 -23.48 1.20
N ALA A 144 11.58 -22.32 1.77
CA ALA A 144 10.52 -21.41 2.22
C ALA A 144 9.62 -20.98 1.04
N LEU A 145 10.18 -20.64 -0.12
CA LEU A 145 9.41 -20.32 -1.33
C LEU A 145 8.52 -21.49 -1.77
N SER A 146 9.02 -22.73 -1.74
CA SER A 146 8.24 -23.91 -2.14
C SER A 146 7.06 -24.17 -1.21
N LEU A 147 7.19 -23.90 0.08
CA LEU A 147 6.12 -24.02 1.08
C LEU A 147 5.05 -22.92 0.93
N LEU A 148 5.45 -21.74 0.44
CA LEU A 148 4.56 -20.59 0.26
C LEU A 148 3.88 -20.56 -1.12
N THR A 149 4.44 -21.24 -2.13
CA THR A 149 3.91 -21.30 -3.50
C THR A 149 2.45 -21.77 -3.60
N PRO A 150 1.96 -22.77 -2.82
CA PRO A 150 0.54 -23.16 -2.85
C PRO A 150 -0.41 -22.02 -2.44
N LEU A 151 0.03 -21.14 -1.55
CA LEU A 151 -0.77 -19.98 -1.11
C LEU A 151 -0.91 -18.93 -2.23
N VAL A 152 0.11 -18.78 -3.07
CA VAL A 152 0.09 -17.86 -4.23
C VAL A 152 -0.77 -18.41 -5.35
N SER A 153 -0.72 -19.72 -5.61
CA SER A 153 -1.51 -20.36 -6.67
C SER A 153 -3.02 -20.22 -6.42
N VAL A 154 -3.45 -20.30 -5.17
CA VAL A 154 -4.87 -20.06 -4.80
C VAL A 154 -5.26 -18.59 -5.04
N THR A 155 -4.35 -17.66 -4.90
CA THR A 155 -4.62 -16.23 -5.13
C THR A 155 -4.61 -15.92 -6.64
N SER A 156 -3.73 -16.51 -7.43
CA SER A 156 -3.61 -16.27 -8.88
C SER A 156 -4.76 -16.92 -9.67
N GLU A 157 -5.26 -18.06 -9.28
CA GLU A 157 -6.44 -18.67 -9.91
C GLU A 157 -7.71 -17.81 -9.74
N ASN A 158 -7.83 -17.12 -8.61
CA ASN A 158 -8.91 -16.15 -8.41
C ASN A 158 -8.72 -14.84 -9.21
N PHE A 159 -7.48 -14.49 -9.60
CA PHE A 159 -7.19 -13.33 -10.43
C PHE A 159 -7.27 -13.65 -11.94
N ALA A 160 -6.97 -14.86 -12.38
CA ALA A 160 -7.02 -15.27 -13.79
C ALA A 160 -8.46 -15.37 -14.34
N LEU A 161 -9.48 -15.45 -13.48
CA LEU A 161 -10.89 -15.45 -13.88
C LEU A 161 -11.47 -14.07 -14.22
N ILE A 162 -10.64 -13.01 -14.18
CA ILE A 162 -11.06 -11.62 -14.40
C ILE A 162 -10.68 -11.12 -15.81
N THR A 163 -9.94 -11.89 -16.60
CA THR A 163 -9.40 -11.47 -17.92
C THR A 163 -10.06 -12.13 -19.13
N ASP A 164 -11.20 -12.83 -18.99
CA ASP A 164 -12.02 -13.31 -20.11
C ASP A 164 -13.41 -12.65 -20.12
#